data_0f26d333f85e391e8113433c626c86d5
#
_entry.id   0f26d333f85e391e8113433c626c86d5
#
_cell.length_a   1.000
_cell.length_b   1.000
_cell.length_c   1.000
_cell.angle_alpha   90.00
_cell.angle_beta   90.00
_cell.angle_gamma   90.00
#
_symmetry.space_group_name_H-M   'P 1'
#
loop_
_entity.id
_entity.type
_entity.pdbx_description
1 polymer ?
#
loop_
_entity_poly.entity_id
_entity_poly.type
_entity_poly.pdbx_seq_one_letter_code
_entity_poly.pdbx_strand_id
1 'polypeptide(L)'
;VHVAEEMKRQGFKLPLLIGGATTSVQHTAVKIAPRYDLPIVHVHDASRSVSVVSDLLDPVRNKVVAAENIERQEKIRKDFAGRTQKPLLTLKDARANRTPIDWASADLPKPAFTGRRIIDDVTLEDLIPFIDWTFFFITWELKGKYPAILDHPTQGEAARELFANAQEMLKTIVDGKLLTPRGVYGFWPAAAEGDDVVLFEDEARTKELQRFPMLRQQTIHPDDRPNRSLADFVAPVGGPLDHVGAFAVTSGLGAEELAAKYEAEHDDYSAILVKAIADRLAEAFAEFMHQRARRDWGYGANESFTNDELIDEAYRGIRPAFGYPACPDHQPKNELFQLLDAREVGIDLTDSFAMTPAASVSGLYFGSEASKYFGIGRVSSDQVEDYARRRGQSIAEAERWLSPSLGYEPERGC
;
A
#
# COMPACT_ATOMS: atom_id res chain seq x y z
N VAL A 1 -18.50 0.77 -13.54
CA VAL A 1 -19.93 0.82 -13.28
C VAL A 1 -20.61 1.74 -14.27
N HIS A 2 -20.31 3.04 -14.28
CA HIS A 2 -20.95 4.03 -15.15
C HIS A 2 -20.94 3.65 -16.66
N VAL A 3 -19.82 3.18 -17.19
CA VAL A 3 -19.74 2.71 -18.59
C VAL A 3 -20.72 1.57 -18.85
N ALA A 4 -20.86 0.61 -17.94
CA ALA A 4 -21.80 -0.51 -18.09
C ALA A 4 -23.27 -0.04 -18.09
N GLU A 5 -23.60 0.90 -17.19
CA GLU A 5 -24.93 1.53 -17.14
C GLU A 5 -25.22 2.32 -18.42
N GLU A 6 -24.26 3.08 -18.92
CA GLU A 6 -24.40 3.85 -20.15
C GLU A 6 -24.53 2.97 -21.39
N MET A 7 -23.75 1.88 -21.48
CA MET A 7 -23.90 0.89 -22.57
C MET A 7 -25.30 0.27 -22.55
N LYS A 8 -25.83 -0.05 -21.35
CA LYS A 8 -27.21 -0.54 -21.20
C LYS A 8 -28.24 0.51 -21.66
N ARG A 9 -28.08 1.77 -21.23
CA ARG A 9 -28.95 2.88 -21.58
C ARG A 9 -28.96 3.14 -23.08
N GLN A 10 -27.82 3.03 -23.74
CA GLN A 10 -27.68 3.21 -25.19
C GLN A 10 -28.06 1.97 -26.01
N GLY A 11 -28.42 0.86 -25.36
CA GLY A 11 -28.86 -0.36 -26.02
C GLY A 11 -27.79 -1.12 -26.77
N PHE A 12 -26.53 -1.03 -26.32
CA PHE A 12 -25.41 -1.81 -26.88
C PHE A 12 -25.74 -3.31 -26.85
N LYS A 13 -25.24 -4.03 -27.86
CA LYS A 13 -25.44 -5.49 -28.02
C LYS A 13 -24.10 -6.25 -28.00
N LEU A 14 -23.08 -5.68 -27.41
CA LEU A 14 -21.73 -6.23 -27.33
C LEU A 14 -21.38 -6.65 -25.89
N PRO A 15 -20.64 -7.73 -25.69
CA PRO A 15 -20.09 -8.04 -24.37
C PRO A 15 -19.10 -6.95 -23.91
N LEU A 16 -18.92 -6.79 -22.60
CA LEU A 16 -17.99 -5.84 -22.02
C LEU A 16 -16.84 -6.58 -21.36
N LEU A 17 -15.61 -6.30 -21.78
CA LEU A 17 -14.41 -6.80 -21.12
C LEU A 17 -13.88 -5.76 -20.14
N ILE A 18 -13.53 -6.22 -18.96
CA ILE A 18 -12.92 -5.40 -17.90
C ILE A 18 -11.53 -5.95 -17.62
N GLY A 19 -10.53 -5.10 -17.73
CA GLY A 19 -9.13 -5.46 -17.47
C GLY A 19 -8.35 -4.33 -16.84
N GLY A 20 -7.10 -4.60 -16.51
CA GLY A 20 -6.16 -3.63 -15.94
C GLY A 20 -5.97 -3.76 -14.42
N ALA A 21 -4.84 -3.20 -13.94
CA ALA A 21 -4.37 -3.32 -12.57
C ALA A 21 -5.32 -2.72 -11.50
N THR A 22 -6.18 -1.78 -11.91
CA THR A 22 -7.13 -1.09 -11.02
C THR A 22 -8.48 -1.80 -10.88
N THR A 23 -8.69 -2.90 -11.61
CA THR A 23 -9.94 -3.67 -11.55
C THR A 23 -9.67 -5.10 -11.07
N SER A 24 -10.61 -5.64 -10.31
CA SER A 24 -10.52 -7.03 -9.85
C SER A 24 -11.70 -7.86 -10.34
N VAL A 25 -11.51 -9.19 -10.40
CA VAL A 25 -12.58 -10.15 -10.67
C VAL A 25 -13.77 -9.93 -9.72
N GLN A 26 -13.48 -9.66 -8.44
CA GLN A 26 -14.51 -9.42 -7.43
C GLN A 26 -15.28 -8.12 -7.70
N HIS A 27 -14.59 -7.01 -7.99
CA HIS A 27 -15.23 -5.74 -8.34
C HIS A 27 -16.10 -5.88 -9.60
N THR A 28 -15.58 -6.57 -10.61
CA THR A 28 -16.34 -6.87 -11.84
C THR A 28 -17.60 -7.65 -11.54
N ALA A 29 -17.51 -8.75 -10.77
CA ALA A 29 -18.64 -9.61 -10.45
C ALA A 29 -19.71 -8.91 -9.57
N VAL A 30 -19.27 -8.12 -8.58
CA VAL A 30 -20.15 -7.54 -7.55
C VAL A 30 -20.75 -6.20 -7.98
N LYS A 31 -19.94 -5.33 -8.59
CA LYS A 31 -20.35 -3.93 -8.86
C LYS A 31 -20.66 -3.66 -10.32
N ILE A 32 -19.94 -4.28 -11.28
CA ILE A 32 -20.09 -3.96 -12.70
C ILE A 32 -21.12 -4.89 -13.38
N ALA A 33 -20.99 -6.21 -13.23
CA ALA A 33 -21.81 -7.18 -13.92
C ALA A 33 -23.32 -7.01 -13.68
N PRO A 34 -23.82 -6.62 -12.48
CA PRO A 34 -25.24 -6.38 -12.28
C PRO A 34 -25.80 -5.15 -13.01
N ARG A 35 -24.96 -4.36 -13.67
CA ARG A 35 -25.36 -3.11 -14.35
C ARG A 35 -25.54 -3.23 -15.85
N TYR A 36 -25.28 -4.40 -16.40
CA TYR A 36 -25.39 -4.65 -17.83
C TYR A 36 -25.98 -6.02 -18.09
N ASP A 37 -26.81 -6.14 -19.14
CA ASP A 37 -27.61 -7.35 -19.39
C ASP A 37 -26.84 -8.39 -20.23
N LEU A 38 -25.71 -8.00 -20.85
CA LEU A 38 -24.88 -8.89 -21.65
C LEU A 38 -23.63 -9.30 -20.86
N PRO A 39 -22.88 -10.34 -21.32
CA PRO A 39 -21.71 -10.82 -20.61
C PRO A 39 -20.71 -9.72 -20.30
N ILE A 40 -20.35 -9.58 -19.01
CA ILE A 40 -19.21 -8.79 -18.56
C ILE A 40 -18.15 -9.77 -18.07
N VAL A 41 -16.99 -9.77 -18.69
CA VAL A 41 -15.90 -10.70 -18.39
C VAL A 41 -14.68 -9.93 -17.89
N HIS A 42 -14.15 -10.33 -16.73
CA HIS A 42 -12.85 -9.83 -16.27
C HIS A 42 -11.73 -10.58 -16.97
N VAL A 43 -10.85 -9.85 -17.61
CA VAL A 43 -9.67 -10.36 -18.30
C VAL A 43 -8.43 -9.94 -17.49
N HIS A 44 -7.65 -10.92 -17.05
CA HIS A 44 -6.54 -10.69 -16.13
C HIS A 44 -5.37 -9.93 -16.80
N ASP A 45 -5.11 -10.25 -18.05
CA ASP A 45 -4.08 -9.61 -18.87
C ASP A 45 -4.53 -9.46 -20.33
N ALA A 46 -3.84 -8.60 -21.08
CA ALA A 46 -4.17 -8.29 -22.47
C ALA A 46 -4.01 -9.51 -23.39
N SER A 47 -3.11 -10.46 -23.10
CA SER A 47 -2.86 -11.63 -23.93
C SER A 47 -4.05 -12.58 -23.99
N ARG A 48 -4.83 -12.64 -22.90
CA ARG A 48 -6.06 -13.44 -22.83
C ARG A 48 -7.28 -12.78 -23.46
N SER A 49 -7.21 -11.48 -23.75
CA SER A 49 -8.36 -10.75 -24.32
C SER A 49 -8.76 -11.31 -25.69
N VAL A 50 -7.79 -11.71 -26.51
CA VAL A 50 -8.04 -12.23 -27.87
C VAL A 50 -8.84 -13.53 -27.81
N SER A 51 -8.46 -14.49 -26.97
CA SER A 51 -9.18 -15.76 -26.84
C SER A 51 -10.59 -15.55 -26.26
N VAL A 52 -10.73 -14.69 -25.23
CA VAL A 52 -12.03 -14.37 -24.62
C VAL A 52 -12.96 -13.71 -25.63
N VAL A 53 -12.46 -12.76 -26.43
CA VAL A 53 -13.26 -12.11 -27.49
C VAL A 53 -13.67 -13.12 -28.54
N SER A 54 -12.75 -13.98 -29.00
CA SER A 54 -13.05 -15.03 -29.97
C SER A 54 -14.17 -15.95 -29.49
N ASP A 55 -14.11 -16.40 -28.24
CA ASP A 55 -15.10 -17.27 -27.65
C ASP A 55 -16.46 -16.57 -27.45
N LEU A 56 -16.47 -15.29 -27.08
CA LEU A 56 -17.70 -14.49 -26.91
C LEU A 56 -18.37 -14.11 -28.24
N LEU A 57 -17.63 -14.04 -29.33
CA LEU A 57 -18.15 -13.76 -30.66
C LEU A 57 -18.56 -15.02 -31.43
N ASP A 58 -18.12 -16.21 -31.00
CA ASP A 58 -18.52 -17.48 -31.60
C ASP A 58 -19.97 -17.85 -31.22
N PRO A 59 -20.87 -18.11 -32.19
CA PRO A 59 -22.28 -18.36 -31.93
C PRO A 59 -22.56 -19.58 -31.04
N VAL A 60 -21.66 -20.55 -30.99
CA VAL A 60 -21.80 -21.80 -30.21
C VAL A 60 -21.13 -21.65 -28.85
N ARG A 61 -19.89 -21.17 -28.82
CA ARG A 61 -19.07 -21.03 -27.61
C ARG A 61 -19.58 -19.93 -26.68
N ASN A 62 -20.13 -18.84 -27.25
CA ASN A 62 -20.66 -17.73 -26.47
C ASN A 62 -21.63 -18.20 -25.38
N LYS A 63 -22.56 -19.11 -25.67
CA LYS A 63 -23.54 -19.57 -24.69
C LYS A 63 -22.89 -20.31 -23.51
N VAL A 64 -21.87 -21.11 -23.78
CA VAL A 64 -21.16 -21.87 -22.76
C VAL A 64 -20.33 -20.93 -21.90
N VAL A 65 -19.51 -20.08 -22.53
CA VAL A 65 -18.64 -19.13 -21.82
C VAL A 65 -19.46 -18.11 -21.00
N ALA A 66 -20.58 -17.62 -21.53
CA ALA A 66 -21.47 -16.73 -20.80
C ALA A 66 -22.09 -17.42 -19.56
N ALA A 67 -22.54 -18.67 -19.69
CA ALA A 67 -23.11 -19.42 -18.57
C ALA A 67 -22.08 -19.71 -17.47
N GLU A 68 -20.90 -20.17 -17.83
CA GLU A 68 -19.79 -20.39 -16.87
C GLU A 68 -19.35 -19.10 -16.17
N ASN A 69 -19.29 -17.99 -16.90
CA ASN A 69 -18.96 -16.70 -16.34
C ASN A 69 -20.05 -16.20 -15.35
N ILE A 70 -21.33 -16.39 -15.65
CA ILE A 70 -22.44 -16.05 -14.75
C ILE A 70 -22.34 -16.88 -13.46
N GLU A 71 -22.17 -18.19 -13.57
CA GLU A 71 -22.04 -19.09 -12.40
C GLU A 71 -20.85 -18.68 -11.52
N ARG A 72 -19.69 -18.42 -12.13
CA ARG A 72 -18.51 -17.93 -11.42
C ARG A 72 -18.77 -16.61 -10.72
N GLN A 73 -19.42 -15.66 -11.38
CA GLN A 73 -19.75 -14.36 -10.79
C GLN A 73 -20.80 -14.48 -9.68
N GLU A 74 -21.77 -15.37 -9.79
CA GLU A 74 -22.75 -15.64 -8.72
C GLU A 74 -22.09 -16.24 -7.49
N LYS A 75 -21.15 -17.17 -7.66
CA LYS A 75 -20.35 -17.70 -6.55
C LYS A 75 -19.59 -16.59 -5.85
N ILE A 76 -18.90 -15.72 -6.61
CA ILE A 76 -18.17 -14.58 -6.06
C ILE A 76 -19.11 -13.62 -5.31
N ARG A 77 -20.29 -13.33 -5.85
CA ARG A 77 -21.30 -12.49 -5.18
C ARG A 77 -21.79 -13.10 -3.86
N LYS A 78 -22.07 -14.42 -3.86
CA LYS A 78 -22.48 -15.14 -2.63
C LYS A 78 -21.36 -15.10 -1.57
N ASP A 79 -20.12 -15.38 -1.96
CA ASP A 79 -18.97 -15.33 -1.06
C ASP A 79 -18.75 -13.90 -0.52
N PHE A 80 -18.90 -12.89 -1.37
CA PHE A 80 -18.81 -11.49 -0.97
C PHE A 80 -19.93 -11.10 -0.01
N ALA A 81 -21.18 -11.44 -0.31
CA ALA A 81 -22.31 -11.18 0.58
C ALA A 81 -22.13 -11.85 1.94
N GLY A 82 -21.65 -13.10 1.96
CA GLY A 82 -21.35 -13.81 3.20
C GLY A 82 -20.25 -13.15 4.04
N ARG A 83 -19.28 -12.50 3.40
CA ARG A 83 -18.24 -11.70 4.09
C ARG A 83 -18.80 -10.38 4.62
N THR A 84 -19.68 -9.72 3.84
CA THR A 84 -20.27 -8.42 4.20
C THR A 84 -21.30 -8.53 5.32
N GLN A 85 -21.86 -9.73 5.55
CA GLN A 85 -22.86 -9.98 6.59
C GLN A 85 -22.25 -10.33 7.96
N LYS A 86 -20.93 -10.53 8.08
CA LYS A 86 -20.32 -10.76 9.40
C LYS A 86 -20.49 -9.49 10.24
N PRO A 87 -21.07 -9.60 11.45
CA PRO A 87 -21.24 -8.45 12.31
C PRO A 87 -19.90 -7.82 12.67
N LEU A 88 -19.90 -6.50 12.82
CA LEU A 88 -18.77 -5.72 13.31
C LEU A 88 -19.11 -5.19 14.70
N LEU A 89 -18.09 -4.93 15.51
CA LEU A 89 -18.24 -4.17 16.75
C LEU A 89 -18.65 -2.72 16.41
N THR A 90 -19.38 -2.09 17.32
CA THR A 90 -19.51 -0.64 17.27
C THR A 90 -18.12 0.00 17.46
N LEU A 91 -17.91 1.22 16.97
CA LEU A 91 -16.66 1.93 17.20
C LEU A 91 -16.39 2.12 18.70
N LYS A 92 -17.45 2.34 19.49
CA LYS A 92 -17.35 2.45 20.96
C LYS A 92 -16.80 1.18 21.58
N ASP A 93 -17.33 0.01 21.19
CA ASP A 93 -16.89 -1.28 21.76
C ASP A 93 -15.48 -1.64 21.26
N ALA A 94 -15.17 -1.35 19.99
CA ALA A 94 -13.83 -1.50 19.44
C ALA A 94 -12.78 -0.64 20.17
N ARG A 95 -13.13 0.61 20.53
CA ARG A 95 -12.28 1.49 21.37
C ARG A 95 -12.11 0.97 22.79
N ALA A 96 -13.13 0.34 23.37
CA ALA A 96 -13.04 -0.29 24.68
C ALA A 96 -12.09 -1.50 24.67
N ASN A 97 -11.98 -2.21 23.54
CA ASN A 97 -11.05 -3.34 23.31
C ASN A 97 -9.77 -2.91 22.59
N ARG A 98 -9.25 -1.70 22.84
CA ARG A 98 -7.99 -1.21 22.26
C ARG A 98 -6.79 -2.02 22.76
N THR A 99 -5.65 -1.90 22.05
CA THR A 99 -4.39 -2.51 22.50
C THR A 99 -4.01 -2.00 23.88
N PRO A 100 -3.91 -2.88 24.91
CA PRO A 100 -3.48 -2.46 26.23
C PRO A 100 -1.96 -2.27 26.24
N ILE A 101 -1.50 -1.03 26.54
CA ILE A 101 -0.08 -0.70 26.71
C ILE A 101 0.07 0.02 28.04
N ASP A 102 0.99 -0.47 28.87
CA ASP A 102 1.38 0.21 30.10
C ASP A 102 2.40 1.30 29.80
N TRP A 103 1.91 2.50 29.55
CA TRP A 103 2.72 3.66 29.23
C TRP A 103 3.61 4.13 30.38
N ALA A 104 3.35 3.74 31.61
CA ALA A 104 4.20 4.10 32.75
C ALA A 104 5.51 3.34 32.77
N SER A 105 5.53 2.12 32.20
CA SER A 105 6.71 1.26 32.11
C SER A 105 7.25 1.11 30.69
N ALA A 106 6.59 1.73 29.69
CA ALA A 106 7.00 1.61 28.29
C ALA A 106 8.37 2.25 28.05
N ASP A 107 9.21 1.55 27.28
CA ASP A 107 10.45 2.14 26.78
C ASP A 107 10.17 3.10 25.63
N LEU A 108 10.40 4.39 25.86
CA LEU A 108 10.14 5.48 24.93
C LEU A 108 11.46 6.22 24.62
N PRO A 109 12.28 5.67 23.74
CA PRO A 109 13.54 6.30 23.38
C PRO A 109 13.31 7.63 22.67
N LYS A 110 14.22 8.58 22.94
CA LYS A 110 14.21 9.89 22.32
C LYS A 110 15.07 9.88 21.07
N PRO A 111 14.54 10.36 19.91
CA PRO A 111 15.34 10.50 18.71
C PRO A 111 16.52 11.46 18.89
N ALA A 112 17.60 11.21 18.17
CA ALA A 112 18.79 12.07 18.19
C ALA A 112 18.53 13.49 17.64
N PHE A 113 17.42 13.68 16.93
CA PHE A 113 16.96 14.98 16.44
C PHE A 113 15.44 14.96 16.28
N THR A 114 14.86 16.16 16.22
CA THR A 114 13.46 16.39 15.81
C THR A 114 13.42 17.27 14.57
N GLY A 115 12.28 17.23 13.86
CA GLY A 115 12.15 17.84 12.54
C GLY A 115 12.64 16.95 11.42
N ARG A 116 12.68 17.46 10.19
CA ARG A 116 13.04 16.70 8.98
C ARG A 116 14.51 16.82 8.61
N ARG A 117 15.03 15.81 7.91
CA ARG A 117 16.34 15.81 7.27
C ARG A 117 16.24 15.26 5.85
N ILE A 118 16.89 15.93 4.91
CA ILE A 118 17.07 15.45 3.54
C ILE A 118 18.10 14.34 3.54
N ILE A 119 17.90 13.36 2.65
CA ILE A 119 18.81 12.24 2.40
C ILE A 119 19.31 12.38 0.98
N ASP A 120 20.56 12.75 0.84
CA ASP A 120 21.30 12.90 -0.42
C ASP A 120 22.67 12.21 -0.39
N ASP A 121 22.94 11.50 0.70
CA ASP A 121 24.20 10.78 1.00
C ASP A 121 24.12 9.27 0.72
N VAL A 122 23.00 8.77 0.16
CA VAL A 122 22.78 7.36 -0.15
C VAL A 122 23.01 7.10 -1.63
N THR A 123 23.77 6.06 -1.94
CA THR A 123 24.04 5.61 -3.31
C THR A 123 23.20 4.39 -3.66
N LEU A 124 23.13 4.06 -4.96
CA LEU A 124 22.44 2.82 -5.39
C LEU A 124 23.12 1.58 -4.84
N GLU A 125 24.46 1.62 -4.73
CA GLU A 125 25.26 0.54 -4.18
C GLU A 125 24.90 0.23 -2.72
N ASP A 126 24.57 1.26 -1.92
CA ASP A 126 24.12 1.09 -0.54
C ASP A 126 22.79 0.36 -0.44
N LEU A 127 21.95 0.45 -1.49
CA LEU A 127 20.60 -0.12 -1.51
C LEU A 127 20.57 -1.58 -2.01
N ILE A 128 21.52 -1.98 -2.84
CA ILE A 128 21.55 -3.32 -3.43
C ILE A 128 21.44 -4.44 -2.39
N PRO A 129 22.14 -4.38 -1.23
CA PRO A 129 22.04 -5.42 -0.20
C PRO A 129 20.65 -5.57 0.41
N PHE A 130 19.78 -4.58 0.27
CA PHE A 130 18.42 -4.56 0.83
C PHE A 130 17.34 -4.98 -0.17
N ILE A 131 17.70 -5.34 -1.40
CA ILE A 131 16.72 -5.75 -2.41
C ILE A 131 16.09 -7.09 -2.04
N ASP A 132 14.77 -7.11 -1.90
CA ASP A 132 14.00 -8.36 -1.85
C ASP A 132 13.70 -8.85 -3.27
N TRP A 133 14.50 -9.82 -3.71
CA TRP A 133 14.35 -10.44 -5.02
C TRP A 133 13.12 -11.33 -5.15
N THR A 134 12.51 -11.78 -4.03
CA THR A 134 11.28 -12.58 -4.07
C THR A 134 10.15 -11.80 -4.72
N PHE A 135 9.95 -10.54 -4.31
CA PHE A 135 8.93 -9.69 -4.92
C PHE A 135 9.24 -9.31 -6.37
N PHE A 136 10.52 -9.20 -6.74
CA PHE A 136 10.90 -9.04 -8.15
C PHE A 136 10.37 -10.19 -9.01
N PHE A 137 10.58 -11.43 -8.61
CA PHE A 137 10.08 -12.60 -9.35
C PHE A 137 8.54 -12.66 -9.38
N ILE A 138 7.87 -12.30 -8.31
CA ILE A 138 6.39 -12.25 -8.25
C ILE A 138 5.83 -11.27 -9.28
N THR A 139 6.46 -10.12 -9.49
CA THR A 139 6.04 -9.12 -10.51
C THR A 139 6.07 -9.71 -11.92
N TRP A 140 6.96 -10.66 -12.17
CA TRP A 140 7.09 -11.41 -13.44
C TRP A 140 6.30 -12.74 -13.46
N GLU A 141 5.33 -12.89 -12.54
CA GLU A 141 4.46 -14.07 -12.41
C GLU A 141 5.20 -15.38 -12.06
N LEU A 142 6.46 -15.32 -11.65
CA LEU A 142 7.21 -16.47 -11.17
C LEU A 142 6.96 -16.67 -9.67
N LYS A 143 6.60 -17.91 -9.28
CA LYS A 143 6.18 -18.23 -7.91
C LYS A 143 7.26 -19.03 -7.18
N GLY A 144 7.85 -18.40 -6.18
CA GLY A 144 8.87 -19.03 -5.34
C GLY A 144 9.64 -17.98 -4.55
N LYS A 145 10.23 -18.39 -3.43
CA LYS A 145 11.09 -17.52 -2.61
C LYS A 145 12.52 -17.53 -3.17
N TYR A 146 13.15 -16.38 -3.31
CA TYR A 146 14.57 -16.29 -3.65
C TYR A 146 15.42 -16.70 -2.41
N PRO A 147 16.53 -17.43 -2.59
CA PRO A 147 17.11 -17.89 -3.87
C PRO A 147 16.56 -19.23 -4.39
N ALA A 148 15.74 -19.94 -3.62
CA ALA A 148 15.26 -21.28 -3.97
C ALA A 148 14.51 -21.36 -5.32
N ILE A 149 13.90 -20.26 -5.77
CA ILE A 149 13.21 -20.18 -7.07
C ILE A 149 14.16 -20.50 -8.25
N LEU A 150 15.44 -20.18 -8.12
CA LEU A 150 16.44 -20.43 -9.18
C LEU A 150 16.65 -21.92 -9.47
N ASP A 151 16.35 -22.78 -8.49
CA ASP A 151 16.46 -24.24 -8.62
C ASP A 151 15.08 -24.92 -8.79
N HIS A 152 14.03 -24.12 -9.04
CA HIS A 152 12.68 -24.66 -9.19
C HIS A 152 12.57 -25.55 -10.44
N PRO A 153 12.00 -26.78 -10.36
CA PRO A 153 12.06 -27.76 -11.46
C PRO A 153 11.48 -27.29 -12.79
N THR A 154 10.48 -26.42 -12.78
CA THR A 154 9.77 -25.95 -13.98
C THR A 154 9.96 -24.46 -14.27
N GLN A 155 10.32 -23.66 -13.28
CA GLN A 155 10.46 -22.21 -13.43
C GLN A 155 11.92 -21.73 -13.24
N GLY A 156 12.82 -22.60 -12.80
CA GLY A 156 14.19 -22.22 -12.45
C GLY A 156 15.00 -21.71 -13.64
N GLU A 157 14.79 -22.25 -14.84
CA GLU A 157 15.48 -21.75 -16.04
C GLU A 157 15.08 -20.30 -16.35
N ALA A 158 13.77 -20.04 -16.43
CA ALA A 158 13.25 -18.69 -16.65
C ALA A 158 13.63 -17.72 -15.52
N ALA A 159 13.64 -18.20 -14.27
CA ALA A 159 14.04 -17.38 -13.13
C ALA A 159 15.52 -17.00 -13.20
N ARG A 160 16.42 -17.92 -13.57
CA ARG A 160 17.85 -17.62 -13.75
C ARG A 160 18.10 -16.64 -14.89
N GLU A 161 17.42 -16.80 -16.02
CA GLU A 161 17.54 -15.89 -17.17
C GLU A 161 17.06 -14.47 -16.78
N LEU A 162 15.87 -14.37 -16.19
CA LEU A 162 15.32 -13.09 -15.71
C LEU A 162 16.24 -12.44 -14.68
N PHE A 163 16.78 -13.22 -13.75
CA PHE A 163 17.70 -12.70 -12.73
C PHE A 163 19.00 -12.19 -13.34
N ALA A 164 19.58 -12.92 -14.32
CA ALA A 164 20.77 -12.48 -15.03
C ALA A 164 20.54 -11.15 -15.76
N ASN A 165 19.42 -11.02 -16.48
CA ASN A 165 19.04 -9.79 -17.15
C ASN A 165 18.84 -8.64 -16.16
N ALA A 166 18.22 -8.91 -15.01
CA ALA A 166 18.04 -7.91 -13.95
C ALA A 166 19.38 -7.45 -13.34
N GLN A 167 20.33 -8.38 -13.14
CA GLN A 167 21.67 -8.02 -12.64
C GLN A 167 22.46 -7.18 -13.65
N GLU A 168 22.37 -7.50 -14.95
CA GLU A 168 23.02 -6.71 -16.01
C GLU A 168 22.41 -5.31 -16.11
N MET A 169 21.08 -5.21 -16.09
CA MET A 169 20.40 -3.91 -16.08
C MET A 169 20.75 -3.11 -14.83
N LEU A 170 20.73 -3.73 -13.63
CA LEU A 170 21.10 -3.08 -12.38
C LEU A 170 22.56 -2.55 -12.45
N LYS A 171 23.47 -3.36 -12.98
CA LYS A 171 24.86 -2.94 -13.22
C LYS A 171 24.93 -1.73 -14.15
N THR A 172 24.18 -1.75 -15.26
CA THR A 172 24.11 -0.63 -16.23
C THR A 172 23.60 0.63 -15.55
N ILE A 173 22.56 0.53 -14.72
CA ILE A 173 21.97 1.63 -13.97
C ILE A 173 22.98 2.23 -12.99
N VAL A 174 23.68 1.38 -12.24
CA VAL A 174 24.66 1.79 -11.23
C VAL A 174 25.89 2.43 -11.88
N ASP A 175 26.54 1.74 -12.81
CA ASP A 175 27.76 2.21 -13.48
C ASP A 175 27.51 3.53 -14.23
N GLY A 176 26.32 3.66 -14.86
CA GLY A 176 25.89 4.85 -15.58
C GLY A 176 25.32 5.97 -14.69
N LYS A 177 25.10 5.70 -13.39
CA LYS A 177 24.40 6.60 -12.46
C LYS A 177 23.06 7.10 -13.05
N LEU A 178 22.31 6.17 -13.65
CA LEU A 178 21.12 6.49 -14.43
C LEU A 178 19.90 6.77 -13.57
N LEU A 179 19.89 6.30 -12.31
CA LEU A 179 18.87 6.62 -11.32
C LEU A 179 19.50 7.36 -10.14
N THR A 180 18.73 8.25 -9.52
CA THR A 180 19.20 9.03 -8.36
C THR A 180 18.31 8.75 -7.15
N PRO A 181 18.81 8.03 -6.12
CA PRO A 181 18.07 7.87 -4.88
C PRO A 181 18.00 9.20 -4.12
N ARG A 182 16.83 9.56 -3.68
CA ARG A 182 16.57 10.77 -2.88
C ARG A 182 15.52 10.49 -1.83
N GLY A 183 15.59 11.18 -0.70
CA GLY A 183 14.60 11.02 0.33
C GLY A 183 14.60 12.10 1.38
N VAL A 184 13.60 12.03 2.24
CA VAL A 184 13.45 12.89 3.41
C VAL A 184 12.83 12.05 4.53
N TYR A 185 13.28 12.25 5.75
CA TYR A 185 12.69 11.62 6.94
C TYR A 185 12.81 12.56 8.14
N GLY A 186 12.09 12.26 9.18
CA GLY A 186 12.20 13.05 10.40
C GLY A 186 11.40 12.45 11.56
N PHE A 187 11.52 13.09 12.72
CA PHE A 187 10.88 12.68 13.96
C PHE A 187 10.22 13.90 14.60
N TRP A 188 9.07 13.71 15.20
CA TRP A 188 8.33 14.75 15.90
C TRP A 188 7.80 14.24 17.21
N PRO A 189 7.76 15.10 18.26
CA PRO A 189 7.00 14.79 19.44
C PRO A 189 5.55 14.49 19.08
N ALA A 190 5.01 13.42 19.68
CA ALA A 190 3.68 12.93 19.31
C ALA A 190 2.85 12.53 20.53
N ALA A 191 1.53 12.50 20.35
CA ALA A 191 0.61 11.86 21.27
C ALA A 191 -0.61 11.31 20.55
N ALA A 192 -1.21 10.26 21.11
CA ALA A 192 -2.49 9.75 20.66
C ALA A 192 -3.63 10.52 21.33
N GLU A 193 -4.55 11.06 20.54
CA GLU A 193 -5.81 11.64 20.99
C GLU A 193 -6.98 10.84 20.43
N GLY A 194 -7.52 9.93 21.24
CA GLY A 194 -8.49 8.93 20.74
C GLY A 194 -7.87 7.99 19.71
N ASP A 195 -8.34 8.06 18.47
CA ASP A 195 -7.77 7.32 17.34
C ASP A 195 -6.96 8.25 16.39
N ASP A 196 -6.57 9.43 16.82
CA ASP A 196 -5.69 10.32 16.07
C ASP A 196 -4.26 10.23 16.57
N VAL A 197 -3.31 10.27 15.64
CA VAL A 197 -1.89 10.53 15.93
C VAL A 197 -1.64 12.00 15.69
N VAL A 198 -1.28 12.72 16.75
CA VAL A 198 -1.03 14.17 16.73
C VAL A 198 0.46 14.41 16.87
N LEU A 199 1.05 15.15 15.93
CA LEU A 199 2.42 15.61 15.97
C LEU A 199 2.49 17.06 16.45
N PHE A 200 3.54 17.40 17.18
CA PHE A 200 3.73 18.71 17.77
C PHE A 200 5.02 19.37 17.29
N GLU A 201 5.06 20.70 17.35
CA GLU A 201 6.26 21.48 16.96
C GLU A 201 7.45 21.22 17.88
N ASP A 202 7.16 20.98 19.18
CA ASP A 202 8.18 20.77 20.21
C ASP A 202 7.72 19.78 21.29
N GLU A 203 8.63 19.43 22.20
CA GLU A 203 8.41 18.49 23.30
C GLU A 203 7.43 18.99 24.36
N ALA A 204 7.15 20.29 24.41
CA ALA A 204 6.14 20.85 25.31
C ALA A 204 4.72 20.47 24.85
N ARG A 205 4.57 20.05 23.62
CA ARG A 205 3.31 19.59 22.99
C ARG A 205 2.16 20.60 23.15
N THR A 206 2.49 21.89 23.03
CA THR A 206 1.52 22.99 23.16
C THR A 206 0.93 23.41 21.84
N LYS A 207 1.65 23.20 20.73
CA LYS A 207 1.21 23.57 19.39
C LYS A 207 1.23 22.37 18.48
N GLU A 208 0.04 21.99 18.02
CA GLU A 208 -0.16 20.94 17.03
C GLU A 208 0.47 21.36 15.68
N LEU A 209 1.27 20.47 15.11
CA LEU A 209 1.89 20.64 13.81
C LEU A 209 1.10 19.92 12.74
N GLN A 210 0.73 18.66 13.00
CA GLN A 210 0.02 17.80 12.06
C GLN A 210 -0.81 16.77 12.81
N ARG A 211 -1.96 16.38 12.23
CA ARG A 211 -2.85 15.35 12.76
C ARG A 211 -3.13 14.30 11.68
N PHE A 212 -3.00 13.04 12.07
CA PHE A 212 -3.34 11.88 11.24
C PHE A 212 -4.47 11.09 11.89
N PRO A 213 -5.73 11.27 11.48
CA PRO A 213 -6.83 10.43 11.92
C PRO A 213 -6.61 8.99 11.45
N MET A 214 -6.61 8.05 12.40
CA MET A 214 -6.46 6.64 12.12
C MET A 214 -7.80 5.92 12.23
N LEU A 215 -7.88 4.76 11.60
CA LEU A 215 -9.00 3.84 11.73
C LEU A 215 -8.68 2.79 12.79
N ARG A 216 -9.72 2.13 13.30
CA ARG A 216 -9.65 1.04 14.27
C ARG A 216 -10.29 -0.22 13.71
N GLN A 217 -9.72 -1.37 13.99
CA GLN A 217 -10.35 -2.66 13.69
C GLN A 217 -11.71 -2.76 14.39
N GLN A 218 -12.73 -3.21 13.67
CA GLN A 218 -14.06 -3.50 14.19
C GLN A 218 -14.45 -4.97 14.06
N THR A 219 -13.54 -5.81 13.61
CA THR A 219 -13.76 -7.25 13.51
C THR A 219 -13.93 -7.85 14.91
N ILE A 220 -14.95 -8.68 15.07
CA ILE A 220 -15.13 -9.49 16.30
C ILE A 220 -14.09 -10.60 16.29
N HIS A 221 -13.21 -10.61 17.28
CA HIS A 221 -12.19 -11.62 17.44
C HIS A 221 -12.66 -12.68 18.44
N PRO A 222 -12.70 -13.99 18.07
CA PRO A 222 -13.15 -15.06 18.98
C PRO A 222 -12.14 -15.37 20.10
N ASP A 223 -10.93 -14.88 20.00
CA ASP A 223 -9.79 -15.09 20.88
C ASP A 223 -9.42 -13.86 21.73
N ASP A 224 -10.36 -12.94 21.92
CA ASP A 224 -10.21 -11.71 22.70
C ASP A 224 -9.03 -10.82 22.31
N ARG A 225 -8.49 -10.96 21.09
CA ARG A 225 -7.46 -10.08 20.56
C ARG A 225 -7.96 -8.63 20.52
N PRO A 226 -7.08 -7.64 20.80
CA PRO A 226 -7.47 -6.24 20.75
C PRO A 226 -7.85 -5.80 19.34
N ASN A 227 -8.76 -4.85 19.26
CA ASN A 227 -9.13 -4.11 18.06
C ASN A 227 -8.16 -2.95 17.88
N ARG A 228 -7.13 -3.16 17.05
CA ARG A 228 -5.98 -2.25 16.90
C ARG A 228 -6.32 -1.01 16.09
N SER A 229 -5.68 0.08 16.48
CA SER A 229 -5.48 1.29 15.68
C SER A 229 -3.98 1.63 15.72
N LEU A 230 -3.45 2.27 14.68
CA LEU A 230 -2.05 2.76 14.71
C LEU A 230 -1.86 3.78 15.84
N ALA A 231 -2.91 4.53 16.22
CA ALA A 231 -2.88 5.44 17.36
C ALA A 231 -2.63 4.74 18.71
N ASP A 232 -2.90 3.43 18.83
CA ASP A 232 -2.62 2.68 20.06
C ASP A 232 -1.11 2.58 20.34
N PHE A 233 -0.26 2.73 19.33
CA PHE A 233 1.18 2.59 19.43
C PHE A 233 1.92 3.89 19.74
N VAL A 234 1.18 4.94 20.10
CA VAL A 234 1.70 6.25 20.53
C VAL A 234 1.14 6.57 21.92
N ALA A 235 1.96 7.11 22.80
CA ALA A 235 1.54 7.49 24.16
C ALA A 235 0.39 8.50 24.11
N PRO A 236 -0.63 8.36 24.96
CA PRO A 236 -1.80 9.24 24.94
C PRO A 236 -1.48 10.67 25.36
N VAL A 237 -2.32 11.61 24.96
CA VAL A 237 -2.29 13.00 25.49
C VAL A 237 -2.34 12.97 27.00
N GLY A 238 -1.46 13.73 27.65
CA GLY A 238 -1.26 13.73 29.10
C GLY A 238 -0.39 12.58 29.63
N GLY A 239 0.00 11.65 28.78
CA GLY A 239 0.96 10.59 29.06
C GLY A 239 2.42 11.04 28.88
N PRO A 240 3.38 10.08 28.92
CA PRO A 240 4.80 10.36 28.74
C PRO A 240 5.08 10.96 27.35
N LEU A 241 6.27 11.56 27.22
CA LEU A 241 6.74 12.08 25.93
C LEU A 241 7.05 10.92 24.99
N ASP A 242 6.45 10.95 23.82
CA ASP A 242 6.66 9.97 22.76
C ASP A 242 6.90 10.67 21.42
N HIS A 243 7.33 9.93 20.43
CA HIS A 243 7.65 10.44 19.11
C HIS A 243 7.07 9.55 18.03
N VAL A 244 6.81 10.15 16.88
CA VAL A 244 6.49 9.44 15.61
C VAL A 244 7.44 9.95 14.56
N GLY A 245 7.93 9.03 13.73
CA GLY A 245 8.71 9.39 12.56
C GLY A 245 7.87 9.37 11.29
N ALA A 246 8.40 10.00 10.24
CA ALA A 246 7.83 10.01 8.91
C ALA A 246 8.93 9.97 7.86
N PHE A 247 8.63 9.44 6.68
CA PHE A 247 9.59 9.37 5.59
C PHE A 247 8.91 9.39 4.21
N ALA A 248 9.68 9.83 3.22
CA ALA A 248 9.40 9.64 1.80
C ALA A 248 10.74 9.43 1.08
N VAL A 249 10.84 8.36 0.30
CA VAL A 249 12.04 8.01 -0.46
C VAL A 249 11.67 7.64 -1.88
N THR A 250 12.60 7.86 -2.82
CA THR A 250 12.46 7.46 -4.21
C THR A 250 13.77 6.95 -4.78
N SER A 251 13.69 5.97 -5.64
CA SER A 251 14.75 5.56 -6.56
C SER A 251 14.31 5.69 -8.02
N GLY A 252 13.19 6.40 -8.25
CA GLY A 252 12.58 6.56 -9.56
C GLY A 252 13.04 7.78 -10.37
N LEU A 253 13.87 8.66 -9.78
CA LEU A 253 14.40 9.80 -10.53
C LEU A 253 15.36 9.33 -11.63
N GLY A 254 15.00 9.59 -12.89
CA GLY A 254 15.68 9.08 -14.09
C GLY A 254 15.06 7.80 -14.68
N ALA A 255 14.14 7.12 -13.96
CA ALA A 255 13.59 5.85 -14.42
C ALA A 255 12.67 6.00 -15.64
N GLU A 256 11.84 7.03 -15.67
CA GLU A 256 10.95 7.28 -16.82
C GLU A 256 11.74 7.65 -18.08
N GLU A 257 12.78 8.50 -17.94
CA GLU A 257 13.66 8.88 -19.05
C GLU A 257 14.43 7.67 -19.59
N LEU A 258 14.92 6.80 -18.72
CA LEU A 258 15.63 5.59 -19.12
C LEU A 258 14.67 4.59 -19.79
N ALA A 259 13.48 4.39 -19.26
CA ALA A 259 12.47 3.52 -19.86
C ALA A 259 12.03 4.05 -21.23
N ALA A 260 11.76 5.36 -21.34
CA ALA A 260 11.39 5.98 -22.61
C ALA A 260 12.48 5.83 -23.70
N LYS A 261 13.76 5.80 -23.32
CA LYS A 261 14.84 5.52 -24.25
C LYS A 261 14.74 4.11 -24.85
N TYR A 262 14.50 3.09 -24.02
CA TYR A 262 14.30 1.73 -24.49
C TYR A 262 13.01 1.57 -25.32
N GLU A 263 11.92 2.22 -24.91
CA GLU A 263 10.67 2.25 -25.68
C GLU A 263 10.87 2.86 -27.08
N ALA A 264 11.69 3.92 -27.20
CA ALA A 264 12.02 4.52 -28.50
C ALA A 264 12.86 3.59 -29.39
N GLU A 265 13.62 2.67 -28.81
CA GLU A 265 14.38 1.61 -29.47
C GLU A 265 13.53 0.34 -29.75
N HIS A 266 12.22 0.36 -29.41
CA HIS A 266 11.29 -0.78 -29.47
C HIS A 266 11.69 -1.95 -28.56
N ASP A 267 12.38 -1.68 -27.46
CA ASP A 267 12.76 -2.63 -26.43
C ASP A 267 11.85 -2.48 -25.18
N ASP A 268 10.61 -2.92 -25.33
CA ASP A 268 9.61 -2.88 -24.25
C ASP A 268 10.04 -3.74 -23.03
N TYR A 269 10.79 -4.82 -23.28
CA TYR A 269 11.29 -5.68 -22.21
C TYR A 269 12.23 -4.92 -21.27
N SER A 270 13.25 -4.27 -21.83
CA SER A 270 14.19 -3.47 -21.02
C SER A 270 13.50 -2.29 -20.35
N ALA A 271 12.53 -1.64 -20.99
CA ALA A 271 11.74 -0.58 -20.40
C ALA A 271 10.96 -1.05 -19.15
N ILE A 272 10.31 -2.21 -19.23
CA ILE A 272 9.61 -2.83 -18.08
C ILE A 272 10.62 -3.22 -16.99
N LEU A 273 11.77 -3.77 -17.38
CA LEU A 273 12.80 -4.21 -16.45
C LEU A 273 13.38 -3.02 -15.64
N VAL A 274 13.62 -1.88 -16.29
CA VAL A 274 14.03 -0.62 -15.62
C VAL A 274 13.03 -0.22 -14.55
N LYS A 275 11.73 -0.18 -14.89
CA LYS A 275 10.66 0.19 -13.97
C LYS A 275 10.57 -0.79 -12.79
N ALA A 276 10.70 -2.08 -13.06
CA ALA A 276 10.69 -3.12 -12.01
C ALA A 276 11.91 -3.01 -11.07
N ILE A 277 13.09 -2.73 -11.60
CA ILE A 277 14.30 -2.54 -10.79
C ILE A 277 14.20 -1.25 -9.96
N ALA A 278 13.74 -0.14 -10.54
CA ALA A 278 13.55 1.11 -9.83
C ALA A 278 12.59 0.95 -8.64
N ASP A 279 11.51 0.18 -8.82
CA ASP A 279 10.55 -0.14 -7.76
C ASP A 279 11.21 -0.97 -6.64
N ARG A 280 12.00 -1.99 -6.99
CA ARG A 280 12.74 -2.77 -5.98
C ARG A 280 13.79 -1.95 -5.24
N LEU A 281 14.46 -1.04 -5.92
CA LEU A 281 15.39 -0.10 -5.29
C LEU A 281 14.69 0.89 -4.35
N ALA A 282 13.48 1.33 -4.66
CA ALA A 282 12.69 2.19 -3.77
C ALA A 282 12.27 1.46 -2.50
N GLU A 283 11.85 0.19 -2.60
CA GLU A 283 11.55 -0.65 -1.44
C GLU A 283 12.82 -0.95 -0.61
N ALA A 284 13.93 -1.24 -1.27
CA ALA A 284 15.23 -1.41 -0.63
C ALA A 284 15.64 -0.12 0.13
N PHE A 285 15.37 1.04 -0.47
CA PHE A 285 15.64 2.32 0.17
C PHE A 285 14.75 2.54 1.41
N ALA A 286 13.48 2.17 1.35
CA ALA A 286 12.61 2.24 2.51
C ALA A 286 13.08 1.33 3.66
N GLU A 287 13.62 0.11 3.36
CA GLU A 287 14.22 -0.78 4.36
C GLU A 287 15.51 -0.21 4.94
N PHE A 288 16.45 0.22 4.09
CA PHE A 288 17.67 0.89 4.50
C PHE A 288 17.38 2.08 5.43
N MET A 289 16.40 2.91 5.04
CA MET A 289 16.02 4.07 5.82
C MET A 289 15.31 3.72 7.13
N HIS A 290 14.55 2.63 7.18
CA HIS A 290 14.00 2.18 8.44
C HIS A 290 15.09 1.72 9.41
N GLN A 291 16.13 1.04 8.94
CA GLN A 291 17.29 0.71 9.76
C GLN A 291 18.01 1.97 10.26
N ARG A 292 18.24 2.96 9.38
CA ARG A 292 18.85 4.26 9.75
C ARG A 292 17.97 5.01 10.76
N ALA A 293 16.65 5.03 10.54
CA ALA A 293 15.70 5.68 11.45
C ALA A 293 15.71 5.04 12.85
N ARG A 294 15.78 3.71 12.97
CA ARG A 294 15.87 3.02 14.26
C ARG A 294 17.16 3.36 15.00
N ARG A 295 18.29 3.49 14.28
CA ARG A 295 19.57 3.94 14.87
C ARG A 295 19.50 5.37 15.37
N ASP A 296 18.95 6.28 14.56
CA ASP A 296 18.77 7.69 14.93
C ASP A 296 17.72 7.89 16.03
N TRP A 297 16.77 6.97 16.15
CA TRP A 297 15.82 6.95 17.25
C TRP A 297 16.40 6.42 18.56
N GLY A 298 17.57 5.79 18.52
CA GLY A 298 18.34 5.40 19.69
C GLY A 298 18.14 3.95 20.14
N TYR A 299 17.18 3.20 19.61
CA TYR A 299 16.96 1.80 19.98
C TYR A 299 17.55 0.80 18.97
N GLY A 300 17.95 1.24 17.78
CA GLY A 300 18.57 0.40 16.76
C GLY A 300 20.10 0.45 16.72
N ALA A 301 20.77 1.09 17.69
CA ALA A 301 22.22 1.30 17.65
C ALA A 301 23.05 0.00 17.62
N ASN A 302 22.56 -1.06 18.24
CA ASN A 302 23.22 -2.35 18.35
C ASN A 302 22.62 -3.43 17.43
N GLU A 303 21.73 -3.06 16.51
CA GLU A 303 21.15 -4.00 15.57
C GLU A 303 22.17 -4.50 14.56
N SER A 304 22.16 -5.81 14.31
CA SER A 304 23.01 -6.48 13.32
C SER A 304 22.19 -7.55 12.59
N PHE A 305 21.09 -7.14 11.96
CA PHE A 305 20.22 -8.05 11.21
C PHE A 305 20.81 -8.39 9.85
N THR A 306 20.69 -9.66 9.46
CA THR A 306 20.85 -10.12 8.09
C THR A 306 19.70 -9.59 7.21
N ASN A 307 19.86 -9.64 5.89
CA ASN A 307 18.78 -9.24 4.97
C ASN A 307 17.52 -10.09 5.15
N ASP A 308 17.66 -11.40 5.37
CA ASP A 308 16.51 -12.28 5.63
C ASP A 308 15.76 -11.87 6.93
N GLU A 309 16.49 -11.53 8.00
CA GLU A 309 15.87 -11.05 9.24
C GLU A 309 15.20 -9.68 9.08
N LEU A 310 15.72 -8.80 8.21
CA LEU A 310 15.06 -7.54 7.87
C LEU A 310 13.77 -7.78 7.08
N ILE A 311 13.79 -8.70 6.10
CA ILE A 311 12.61 -9.10 5.32
C ILE A 311 11.55 -9.76 6.24
N ASP A 312 11.98 -10.57 7.22
CA ASP A 312 11.10 -11.20 8.20
C ASP A 312 10.67 -10.25 9.34
N GLU A 313 11.03 -8.96 9.26
CA GLU A 313 10.66 -7.88 10.20
C GLU A 313 11.06 -8.20 11.67
N ALA A 314 12.24 -8.80 11.88
CA ALA A 314 12.73 -9.20 13.19
C ALA A 314 13.12 -8.03 14.11
N TYR A 315 13.00 -6.81 13.64
CA TYR A 315 13.33 -5.59 14.36
C TYR A 315 12.14 -5.02 15.14
N ARG A 316 12.43 -4.13 16.07
CA ARG A 316 11.44 -3.32 16.79
C ARG A 316 10.87 -2.21 15.90
N GLY A 317 9.58 -1.94 16.02
CA GLY A 317 8.91 -0.86 15.29
C GLY A 317 8.29 -1.31 13.97
N ILE A 318 7.52 -0.42 13.37
CA ILE A 318 6.86 -0.62 12.07
C ILE A 318 6.92 0.64 11.23
N ARG A 319 6.77 0.49 9.90
CA ARG A 319 6.69 1.60 8.91
C ARG A 319 5.41 1.54 8.06
N PRO A 320 4.22 1.68 8.66
CA PRO A 320 2.98 1.63 7.89
C PRO A 320 2.88 2.79 6.90
N ALA A 321 2.31 2.51 5.72
CA ALA A 321 2.09 3.45 4.65
C ALA A 321 0.60 3.69 4.41
N PHE A 322 0.21 4.93 4.10
CA PHE A 322 -1.16 5.26 3.73
C PHE A 322 -1.56 4.61 2.39
N GLY A 323 -2.77 4.04 2.35
CA GLY A 323 -3.25 3.20 1.25
C GLY A 323 -3.01 1.70 1.46
N TYR A 324 -2.32 1.31 2.55
CA TYR A 324 -2.07 -0.08 2.94
C TYR A 324 -3.05 -0.55 4.03
N PRO A 325 -3.11 -1.87 4.31
CA PRO A 325 -4.16 -2.43 5.17
C PRO A 325 -4.31 -1.83 6.56
N ALA A 326 -3.26 -1.27 7.17
CA ALA A 326 -3.33 -0.64 8.49
C ALA A 326 -3.91 0.79 8.46
N CYS A 327 -3.81 1.47 7.33
CA CYS A 327 -4.33 2.82 7.10
C CYS A 327 -4.74 2.97 5.61
N PRO A 328 -5.91 2.40 5.23
CA PRO A 328 -6.28 2.20 3.82
C PRO A 328 -6.62 3.49 3.04
N ASP A 329 -6.83 4.60 3.72
CA ASP A 329 -7.05 5.90 3.07
C ASP A 329 -5.75 6.45 2.47
N HIS A 330 -5.80 6.87 1.21
CA HIS A 330 -4.67 7.50 0.52
C HIS A 330 -4.54 9.01 0.80
N GLN A 331 -5.63 9.68 1.18
CA GLN A 331 -5.67 11.13 1.36
C GLN A 331 -4.62 11.66 2.35
N PRO A 332 -4.34 10.99 3.50
CA PRO A 332 -3.36 11.50 4.46
C PRO A 332 -1.91 11.56 3.94
N LYS A 333 -1.63 11.03 2.75
CA LYS A 333 -0.34 11.27 2.08
C LYS A 333 -0.10 12.75 1.80
N ASN A 334 -1.17 13.52 1.55
CA ASN A 334 -1.02 14.95 1.31
C ASN A 334 -0.43 15.66 2.54
N GLU A 335 -0.96 15.37 3.72
CA GLU A 335 -0.47 15.92 4.98
C GLU A 335 0.94 15.42 5.30
N LEU A 336 1.23 14.15 5.01
CA LEU A 336 2.56 13.57 5.15
C LEU A 336 3.59 14.27 4.26
N PHE A 337 3.24 14.54 3.00
CA PHE A 337 4.11 15.20 2.03
C PHE A 337 4.34 16.68 2.38
N GLN A 338 3.33 17.36 2.93
CA GLN A 338 3.48 18.72 3.47
C GLN A 338 4.40 18.73 4.68
N LEU A 339 4.25 17.80 5.64
CA LEU A 339 5.09 17.66 6.81
C LEU A 339 6.57 17.47 6.44
N LEU A 340 6.81 16.64 5.43
CA LEU A 340 8.15 16.28 4.97
C LEU A 340 8.72 17.27 3.95
N ASP A 341 7.89 18.12 3.32
CA ASP A 341 8.24 18.91 2.14
C ASP A 341 8.87 18.01 1.04
N ALA A 342 8.16 16.92 0.73
CA ALA A 342 8.67 15.86 -0.13
C ALA A 342 9.01 16.32 -1.56
N ARG A 343 8.43 17.45 -2.00
CA ARG A 343 8.76 18.08 -3.30
C ARG A 343 10.20 18.54 -3.38
N GLU A 344 10.82 18.92 -2.27
CA GLU A 344 12.23 19.33 -2.24
C GLU A 344 13.18 18.20 -2.66
N VAL A 345 12.76 16.94 -2.47
CA VAL A 345 13.53 15.75 -2.90
C VAL A 345 13.00 15.14 -4.20
N GLY A 346 12.11 15.84 -4.91
CA GLY A 346 11.59 15.42 -6.22
C GLY A 346 10.47 14.39 -6.16
N ILE A 347 9.76 14.26 -5.01
CA ILE A 347 8.62 13.36 -4.86
C ILE A 347 7.34 14.18 -4.75
N ASP A 348 6.36 13.91 -5.61
CA ASP A 348 5.07 14.60 -5.61
C ASP A 348 3.90 13.59 -5.61
N LEU A 349 2.68 14.08 -5.52
CA LEU A 349 1.46 13.30 -5.58
C LEU A 349 0.61 13.71 -6.79
N THR A 350 0.01 12.72 -7.44
CA THR A 350 -1.08 12.95 -8.40
C THR A 350 -2.39 13.31 -7.67
N ASP A 351 -3.41 13.73 -8.43
CA ASP A 351 -4.75 14.02 -7.90
C ASP A 351 -5.40 12.81 -7.18
N SER A 352 -4.95 11.59 -7.48
CA SER A 352 -5.39 10.36 -6.81
C SER A 352 -4.46 9.90 -5.68
N PHE A 353 -3.53 10.74 -5.26
CA PHE A 353 -2.51 10.45 -4.24
C PHE A 353 -1.57 9.28 -4.58
N ALA A 354 -1.35 9.00 -5.87
CA ALA A 354 -0.24 8.17 -6.31
C ALA A 354 1.05 8.99 -6.29
N MET A 355 2.15 8.37 -5.90
CA MET A 355 3.46 9.05 -5.86
C MET A 355 4.07 9.18 -7.25
N THR A 356 4.78 10.26 -7.48
CA THR A 356 5.56 10.54 -8.69
C THR A 356 6.96 10.97 -8.26
N PRO A 357 8.05 10.26 -8.68
CA PRO A 357 8.06 9.06 -9.51
C PRO A 357 7.34 7.87 -8.90
N ALA A 358 6.87 6.93 -9.73
CA ALA A 358 6.14 5.74 -9.26
C ALA A 358 6.98 4.87 -8.29
N ALA A 359 8.29 4.72 -8.57
CA ALA A 359 9.23 4.02 -7.71
C ALA A 359 9.59 4.86 -6.47
N SER A 360 8.61 5.07 -5.61
CA SER A 360 8.70 5.83 -4.36
C SER A 360 7.95 5.11 -3.24
N VAL A 361 8.42 5.29 -2.00
CA VAL A 361 7.78 4.74 -0.80
C VAL A 361 7.67 5.85 0.24
N SER A 362 6.54 5.92 0.94
CA SER A 362 6.34 6.89 2.03
C SER A 362 5.50 6.30 3.15
N GLY A 363 5.70 6.77 4.36
CA GLY A 363 4.96 6.26 5.52
C GLY A 363 5.32 6.94 6.82
N LEU A 364 4.80 6.38 7.90
CA LEU A 364 5.11 6.77 9.27
C LEU A 364 6.01 5.70 9.92
N TYR A 365 6.80 6.10 10.91
CA TYR A 365 7.53 5.18 11.78
C TYR A 365 6.95 5.20 13.19
N PHE A 366 6.69 4.00 13.72
CA PHE A 366 6.26 3.80 15.11
C PHE A 366 7.31 2.97 15.83
N GLY A 367 7.89 3.50 16.90
CA GLY A 367 8.98 2.89 17.65
C GLY A 367 8.56 2.09 18.90
N SER A 368 7.26 1.96 19.18
CA SER A 368 6.77 1.16 20.32
C SER A 368 7.11 -0.33 20.15
N GLU A 369 7.53 -1.00 21.22
CA GLU A 369 7.73 -2.46 21.23
C GLU A 369 6.44 -3.25 20.97
N ALA A 370 5.29 -2.66 21.30
CA ALA A 370 3.98 -3.26 21.05
C ALA A 370 3.51 -3.12 19.61
N SER A 371 4.18 -2.28 18.80
CA SER A 371 3.78 -2.02 17.43
C SER A 371 3.95 -3.26 16.56
N LYS A 372 2.94 -3.53 15.73
CA LYS A 372 2.96 -4.62 14.75
C LYS A 372 2.03 -4.29 13.60
N TYR A 373 2.30 -4.88 12.44
CA TYR A 373 1.42 -4.76 11.29
C TYR A 373 0.09 -5.48 11.52
N PHE A 374 -0.97 -4.89 11.00
CA PHE A 374 -2.32 -5.45 11.00
C PHE A 374 -3.13 -4.85 9.85
N GLY A 375 -4.24 -5.48 9.50
CA GLY A 375 -5.22 -4.88 8.58
C GLY A 375 -6.43 -4.36 9.35
N ILE A 376 -6.90 -3.18 9.00
CA ILE A 376 -8.16 -2.63 9.53
C ILE A 376 -9.33 -3.56 9.21
N GLY A 377 -9.31 -4.16 8.04
CA GLY A 377 -10.42 -4.96 7.56
C GLY A 377 -11.62 -4.07 7.19
N ARG A 378 -12.83 -4.51 7.59
CA ARG A 378 -14.05 -3.75 7.30
C ARG A 378 -14.41 -2.82 8.43
N VAL A 379 -14.93 -1.66 8.06
CA VAL A 379 -15.40 -0.60 8.98
C VAL A 379 -16.91 -0.39 8.81
N SER A 380 -17.59 -0.12 9.93
CA SER A 380 -19.03 0.19 9.94
C SER A 380 -19.28 1.69 9.75
N SER A 381 -20.54 2.06 9.53
CA SER A 381 -20.95 3.44 9.27
C SER A 381 -20.58 4.39 10.40
N ASP A 382 -20.71 3.94 11.66
CA ASP A 382 -20.37 4.75 12.83
C ASP A 382 -18.90 5.20 12.85
N GLN A 383 -17.99 4.33 12.37
CA GLN A 383 -16.59 4.70 12.24
C GLN A 383 -16.33 5.61 11.05
N VAL A 384 -17.03 5.40 9.93
CA VAL A 384 -16.89 6.27 8.75
C VAL A 384 -17.39 7.68 9.06
N GLU A 385 -18.49 7.82 9.78
CA GLU A 385 -19.01 9.11 10.26
C GLU A 385 -18.01 9.81 11.21
N ASP A 386 -17.45 9.07 12.18
CA ASP A 386 -16.43 9.58 13.10
C ASP A 386 -15.15 10.00 12.35
N TYR A 387 -14.70 9.18 11.40
CA TYR A 387 -13.53 9.45 10.59
C TYR A 387 -13.72 10.68 9.69
N ALA A 388 -14.86 10.78 8.99
CA ALA A 388 -15.19 11.93 8.16
C ALA A 388 -15.20 13.23 8.98
N ARG A 389 -15.80 13.22 10.19
CA ARG A 389 -15.80 14.35 11.11
C ARG A 389 -14.37 14.75 11.53
N ARG A 390 -13.51 13.78 11.90
CA ARG A 390 -12.11 14.04 12.29
C ARG A 390 -11.26 14.55 11.14
N ARG A 391 -11.55 14.12 9.91
CA ARG A 391 -10.92 14.60 8.67
C ARG A 391 -11.47 15.94 8.19
N GLY A 392 -12.61 16.42 8.71
CA GLY A 392 -13.27 17.62 8.23
C GLY A 392 -13.86 17.49 6.82
N GLN A 393 -14.29 16.29 6.44
CA GLN A 393 -14.84 15.97 5.11
C GLN A 393 -16.25 15.40 5.19
N SER A 394 -16.95 15.30 4.07
CA SER A 394 -18.26 14.66 4.00
C SER A 394 -18.18 13.14 4.17
N ILE A 395 -19.25 12.51 4.68
CA ILE A 395 -19.37 11.05 4.79
C ILE A 395 -19.21 10.40 3.40
N ALA A 396 -19.85 10.97 2.38
CA ALA A 396 -19.75 10.46 1.01
C ALA A 396 -18.32 10.47 0.44
N GLU A 397 -17.52 11.45 0.84
CA GLU A 397 -16.10 11.50 0.47
C GLU A 397 -15.29 10.45 1.22
N ALA A 398 -15.50 10.28 2.52
CA ALA A 398 -14.87 9.22 3.30
C ALA A 398 -15.24 7.82 2.75
N GLU A 399 -16.51 7.59 2.44
CA GLU A 399 -16.98 6.34 1.83
C GLU A 399 -16.31 6.05 0.48
N ARG A 400 -16.09 7.07 -0.34
CA ARG A 400 -15.41 6.93 -1.63
C ARG A 400 -13.98 6.43 -1.45
N TRP A 401 -13.21 7.03 -0.53
CA TRP A 401 -11.82 6.66 -0.28
C TRP A 401 -11.67 5.35 0.49
N LEU A 402 -12.61 5.05 1.38
CA LEU A 402 -12.64 3.81 2.15
C LEU A 402 -13.44 2.69 1.47
N SER A 403 -13.89 2.88 0.23
CA SER A 403 -14.78 1.97 -0.50
C SER A 403 -14.36 0.48 -0.42
N PRO A 404 -13.07 0.09 -0.53
CA PRO A 404 -12.67 -1.31 -0.39
C PRO A 404 -12.85 -1.88 1.02
N SER A 405 -12.88 -1.01 2.03
CA SER A 405 -12.92 -1.36 3.46
C SER A 405 -14.33 -1.21 4.07
N LEU A 406 -15.33 -0.77 3.34
CA LEU A 406 -16.68 -0.61 3.88
C LEU A 406 -17.31 -1.95 4.26
N GLY A 407 -17.89 -2.01 5.45
CA GLY A 407 -18.69 -3.13 5.96
C GLY A 407 -20.17 -3.06 5.60
N TYR A 408 -20.58 -2.04 4.86
CA TYR A 408 -21.97 -1.76 4.46
C TYR A 408 -22.00 -1.20 3.03
N GLU A 409 -23.20 -1.14 2.45
CA GLU A 409 -23.43 -0.44 1.19
C GLU A 409 -23.80 1.02 1.49
N PRO A 410 -23.04 2.02 0.98
CA PRO A 410 -23.42 3.43 1.13
C PRO A 410 -24.82 3.71 0.58
N GLU A 411 -25.59 4.53 1.29
CA GLU A 411 -26.84 5.04 0.76
C GLU A 411 -26.53 5.92 -0.46
N ARG A 412 -27.10 5.54 -1.62
CA ARG A 412 -26.95 6.36 -2.83
C ARG A 412 -27.75 7.65 -2.62
N GLY A 413 -27.04 8.76 -2.48
CA GLY A 413 -27.69 10.06 -2.61
C GLY A 413 -28.40 10.13 -3.96
N CYS A 414 -29.70 10.40 -3.93
CA CYS A 414 -30.54 10.65 -5.10
C CYS A 414 -30.04 11.85 -5.89
#